data_9c51b6e25486abefe39ba921c72d0b35
#
_entry.id   9c51b6e25486abefe39ba921c72d0b35
#
_cell.length_a   1.000
_cell.length_b   1.000
_cell.length_c   1.000
_cell.angle_alpha   90.00
_cell.angle_beta   90.00
_cell.angle_gamma   90.00
#
_symmetry.space_group_name_H-M   'P 1'
#
loop_
_entity.id
_entity.type
_entity.pdbx_description
1 polymer ?
#
loop_
_entity_poly.entity_id
_entity_poly.type
_entity_poly.pdbx_seq_one_letter_code
_entity_poly.pdbx_strand_id
1 'polypeptide(L)'
;MGKSLEYEARVMLSITQYNKLLLLMSEINPITLINEYFDDDNCSIIKSRKMLRIRNLNFSGYELTLKIKGENGDTEYNQPISPEERDQFIKNGIFPDGEVKNLVKDIIPLETISLITSLKTMRYEKNIEDYLFVLDKNEYNGIVDYNLEIESDSKQKSVDIIKKYCKDYDIQYSEKYKGKSRRAILSIKGNL
;
A
#
# COMPACT_ATOMS: atom_id res chain seq x y z
N MET A 1 -17.20 -8.40 1.32
CA MET A 1 -16.27 -7.98 2.37
C MET A 1 -15.22 -9.04 2.56
N GLY A 2 -13.94 -8.70 2.43
CA GLY A 2 -12.84 -9.64 2.51
C GLY A 2 -11.92 -9.29 3.68
N LYS A 3 -11.56 -10.28 4.49
CA LYS A 3 -10.42 -10.24 5.40
C LYS A 3 -9.32 -11.09 4.75
N SER A 4 -8.17 -10.51 4.46
CA SER A 4 -7.02 -11.23 3.92
C SER A 4 -5.81 -11.14 4.84
N LEU A 5 -4.97 -12.17 4.81
CA LEU A 5 -3.67 -12.19 5.46
C LEU A 5 -2.61 -12.19 4.34
N GLU A 6 -1.72 -11.22 4.37
CA GLU A 6 -0.70 -11.03 3.35
C GLU A 6 0.70 -11.22 3.94
N TYR A 7 1.50 -12.02 3.24
CA TYR A 7 2.92 -12.21 3.54
C TYR A 7 3.74 -11.65 2.40
N GLU A 8 4.42 -10.54 2.65
CA GLU A 8 5.18 -9.84 1.65
C GLU A 8 6.59 -9.50 2.11
N ALA A 9 7.53 -9.47 1.18
CA ALA A 9 8.85 -8.89 1.33
C ALA A 9 9.03 -7.78 0.29
N ARG A 10 9.75 -6.70 0.64
CA ARG A 10 9.91 -5.51 -0.21
C ARG A 10 11.31 -4.97 -0.18
N VAL A 11 11.74 -4.39 -1.30
CA VAL A 11 12.97 -3.60 -1.39
C VAL A 11 12.76 -2.34 -2.24
N MET A 12 13.48 -1.28 -1.90
CA MET A 12 13.57 -0.09 -2.75
C MET A 12 14.52 -0.33 -3.91
N LEU A 13 14.22 0.30 -5.03
CA LEU A 13 15.01 0.20 -6.25
C LEU A 13 15.49 1.57 -6.69
N SER A 14 16.70 1.64 -7.24
CA SER A 14 17.09 2.74 -8.11
C SER A 14 16.33 2.64 -9.45
N ILE A 15 16.27 3.76 -10.19
CA ILE A 15 15.67 3.76 -11.54
C ILE A 15 16.36 2.74 -12.48
N THR A 16 17.66 2.56 -12.34
CA THR A 16 18.42 1.60 -13.15
C THR A 16 18.04 0.15 -12.83
N GLN A 17 17.87 -0.19 -11.55
CA GLN A 17 17.42 -1.50 -11.11
C GLN A 17 15.97 -1.76 -11.52
N TYR A 18 15.09 -0.76 -11.36
CA TYR A 18 13.71 -0.83 -11.83
C TYR A 18 13.63 -1.14 -13.33
N ASN A 19 14.40 -0.41 -14.17
CA ASN A 19 14.39 -0.61 -15.62
C ASN A 19 14.92 -2.00 -16.02
N LYS A 20 15.90 -2.55 -15.29
CA LYS A 20 16.37 -3.93 -15.52
C LYS A 20 15.28 -4.96 -15.20
N LEU A 21 14.59 -4.79 -14.07
CA LEU A 21 13.50 -5.69 -13.68
C LEU A 21 12.27 -5.53 -14.59
N LEU A 22 12.03 -4.34 -15.12
CA LEU A 22 10.93 -4.07 -16.06
C LEU A 22 11.03 -4.92 -17.34
N LEU A 23 12.22 -5.32 -17.75
CA LEU A 23 12.41 -6.22 -18.89
C LEU A 23 11.76 -7.60 -18.66
N LEU A 24 11.66 -8.05 -17.40
CA LEU A 24 10.94 -9.29 -17.05
C LEU A 24 9.42 -9.17 -17.19
N MET A 25 8.92 -7.94 -17.34
CA MET A 25 7.51 -7.58 -17.43
C MET A 25 7.09 -7.09 -18.82
N SER A 26 7.92 -7.33 -19.85
CA SER A 26 7.72 -6.79 -21.22
C SER A 26 6.36 -7.13 -21.83
N GLU A 27 5.74 -8.24 -21.42
CA GLU A 27 4.43 -8.70 -21.91
C GLU A 27 3.27 -8.34 -20.95
N ILE A 28 3.56 -7.65 -19.84
CA ILE A 28 2.58 -7.30 -18.82
C ILE A 28 2.15 -5.85 -18.98
N ASN A 29 0.86 -5.62 -19.14
CA ASN A 29 0.31 -4.27 -19.09
C ASN A 29 0.21 -3.79 -17.63
N PRO A 30 0.73 -2.60 -17.30
CA PRO A 30 0.61 -2.08 -15.94
C PRO A 30 -0.82 -1.68 -15.61
N ILE A 31 -1.16 -1.81 -14.35
CA ILE A 31 -2.35 -1.21 -13.77
C ILE A 31 -1.98 0.09 -13.05
N THR A 32 -2.87 1.08 -13.12
CA THR A 32 -2.73 2.31 -12.35
C THR A 32 -3.62 2.22 -11.11
N LEU A 33 -3.00 2.39 -9.94
CA LEU A 33 -3.69 2.43 -8.65
C LEU A 33 -3.55 3.82 -8.06
N ILE A 34 -4.66 4.40 -7.61
CA ILE A 34 -4.65 5.64 -6.83
C ILE A 34 -5.10 5.30 -5.43
N ASN A 35 -4.24 5.56 -4.45
CA ASN A 35 -4.52 5.35 -3.04
C ASN A 35 -4.58 6.71 -2.34
N GLU A 36 -5.67 6.97 -1.67
CA GLU A 36 -5.89 8.14 -0.81
C GLU A 36 -5.72 7.69 0.64
N TYR A 37 -4.80 8.32 1.39
CA TYR A 37 -4.48 7.95 2.77
C TYR A 37 -5.07 8.93 3.75
N PHE A 38 -5.70 8.40 4.79
CA PHE A 38 -6.44 9.15 5.80
C PHE A 38 -5.83 8.92 7.18
N ASP A 39 -5.78 9.98 7.97
CA ASP A 39 -5.35 9.97 9.37
C ASP A 39 -5.84 11.25 10.04
N ASP A 40 -5.57 11.41 11.33
CA ASP A 40 -5.69 12.70 12.02
C ASP A 40 -4.39 13.53 11.88
N ASP A 41 -4.41 14.78 12.36
CA ASP A 41 -3.24 15.65 12.34
C ASP A 41 -2.06 15.11 13.13
N ASN A 42 -2.31 14.28 14.13
CA ASN A 42 -1.30 13.63 14.98
C ASN A 42 -0.75 12.34 14.36
N CYS A 43 -1.28 11.89 13.21
CA CYS A 43 -0.93 10.62 12.58
C CYS A 43 -1.15 9.41 13.50
N SER A 44 -2.27 9.40 14.23
CA SER A 44 -2.58 8.41 15.26
C SER A 44 -2.79 7.00 14.70
N ILE A 45 -3.41 6.89 13.50
CA ILE A 45 -3.61 5.61 12.82
C ILE A 45 -2.25 4.98 12.46
N ILE A 46 -1.37 5.73 11.78
CA ILE A 46 -0.08 5.18 11.34
C ILE A 46 0.87 4.93 12.52
N LYS A 47 0.82 5.75 13.58
CA LYS A 47 1.57 5.52 14.83
C LYS A 47 1.12 4.25 15.54
N SER A 48 -0.17 3.89 15.44
CA SER A 48 -0.70 2.62 15.97
C SER A 48 -0.44 1.41 15.07
N ARG A 49 0.50 1.51 14.10
CA ARG A 49 0.86 0.46 13.14
C ARG A 49 -0.29 0.04 12.23
N LYS A 50 -1.19 0.98 11.94
CA LYS A 50 -2.34 0.77 11.04
C LYS A 50 -2.24 1.71 9.85
N MET A 51 -3.08 1.50 8.85
CA MET A 51 -3.20 2.36 7.68
C MET A 51 -4.65 2.35 7.20
N LEU A 52 -5.21 3.55 7.02
CA LEU A 52 -6.54 3.75 6.43
C LEU A 52 -6.37 4.34 5.04
N ARG A 53 -6.99 3.70 4.04
CA ARG A 53 -6.95 4.19 2.65
C ARG A 53 -8.29 4.00 1.93
N ILE A 54 -8.52 4.85 0.94
CA ILE A 54 -9.45 4.55 -0.16
C ILE A 54 -8.60 4.30 -1.41
N ARG A 55 -8.87 3.18 -2.10
CA ARG A 55 -8.26 2.84 -3.37
C ARG A 55 -9.29 2.95 -4.48
N ASN A 56 -8.92 3.63 -5.56
CA ASN A 56 -9.68 3.59 -6.80
C ASN A 56 -9.41 2.24 -7.51
N LEU A 57 -10.47 1.49 -7.76
CA LEU A 57 -10.43 0.21 -8.48
C LEU A 57 -10.72 0.39 -9.98
N ASN A 58 -10.44 1.57 -10.52
CA ASN A 58 -10.75 1.97 -11.90
C ASN A 58 -12.27 1.92 -12.15
N PHE A 59 -12.72 1.03 -13.05
CA PHE A 59 -14.13 0.91 -13.43
C PHE A 59 -15.02 0.20 -12.38
N SER A 60 -14.43 -0.36 -11.33
CA SER A 60 -15.14 -1.19 -10.32
C SER A 60 -15.52 -0.39 -9.05
N GLY A 61 -15.27 0.93 -9.01
CA GLY A 61 -15.59 1.76 -7.86
C GLY A 61 -14.42 1.99 -6.93
N TYR A 62 -14.70 2.08 -5.63
CA TYR A 62 -13.71 2.37 -4.60
C TYR A 62 -13.69 1.28 -3.53
N GLU A 63 -12.54 1.11 -2.90
CA GLU A 63 -12.34 0.20 -1.77
C GLU A 63 -11.77 0.97 -0.58
N LEU A 64 -12.50 0.97 0.52
CA LEU A 64 -12.03 1.45 1.82
C LEU A 64 -11.33 0.31 2.54
N THR A 65 -10.07 0.50 2.91
CA THR A 65 -9.24 -0.51 3.57
C THR A 65 -8.69 -0.01 4.89
N LEU A 66 -8.85 -0.81 5.96
CA LEU A 66 -8.02 -0.71 7.17
C LEU A 66 -7.01 -1.85 7.17
N LYS A 67 -5.73 -1.52 7.04
CA LYS A 67 -4.63 -2.48 7.17
C LYS A 67 -4.02 -2.39 8.56
N ILE A 68 -3.86 -3.54 9.21
CA ILE A 68 -3.28 -3.68 10.55
C ILE A 68 -2.02 -4.51 10.43
N LYS A 69 -0.88 -3.93 10.81
CA LYS A 69 0.42 -4.63 10.77
C LYS A 69 0.52 -5.64 11.91
N GLY A 70 0.72 -6.89 11.56
CA GLY A 70 0.97 -7.99 12.47
C GLY A 70 2.44 -8.45 12.47
N GLU A 71 2.81 -9.28 13.43
CA GLU A 71 4.15 -9.89 13.50
C GLU A 71 4.35 -10.95 12.42
N ASN A 72 3.29 -11.72 12.16
CA ASN A 72 3.30 -12.87 11.25
C ASN A 72 2.57 -12.61 9.93
N GLY A 73 2.34 -11.35 9.58
CA GLY A 73 1.62 -10.93 8.37
C GLY A 73 0.68 -9.78 8.67
N ASP A 74 0.31 -9.05 7.63
CA ASP A 74 -0.60 -7.91 7.74
C ASP A 74 -2.05 -8.38 7.53
N THR A 75 -2.98 -7.87 8.34
CA THR A 75 -4.42 -8.11 8.15
C THR A 75 -5.04 -6.91 7.46
N GLU A 76 -5.78 -7.15 6.38
CA GLU A 76 -6.57 -6.13 5.68
C GLU A 76 -8.07 -6.39 5.83
N TYR A 77 -8.81 -5.33 6.17
CA TYR A 77 -10.26 -5.29 6.17
C TYR A 77 -10.69 -4.41 5.00
N ASN A 78 -11.25 -5.03 3.96
CA ASN A 78 -11.59 -4.38 2.70
C ASN A 78 -13.11 -4.24 2.59
N GLN A 79 -13.59 -3.04 2.31
CA GLN A 79 -14.98 -2.67 2.18
C GLN A 79 -15.20 -1.91 0.88
N PRO A 80 -16.01 -2.44 -0.07
CA PRO A 80 -16.43 -1.65 -1.22
C PRO A 80 -17.23 -0.43 -0.77
N ILE A 81 -16.99 0.70 -1.40
CA ILE A 81 -17.76 1.94 -1.21
C ILE A 81 -18.09 2.57 -2.56
N SER A 82 -19.19 3.33 -2.60
CA SER A 82 -19.60 4.06 -3.80
C SER A 82 -18.77 5.34 -4.01
N PRO A 83 -18.78 5.92 -5.21
CA PRO A 83 -18.19 7.23 -5.46
C PRO A 83 -18.78 8.32 -4.56
N GLU A 84 -20.08 8.26 -4.29
CA GLU A 84 -20.80 9.20 -3.44
C GLU A 84 -20.33 9.10 -1.98
N GLU A 85 -20.16 7.89 -1.44
CA GLU A 85 -19.66 7.67 -0.08
C GLU A 85 -18.22 8.18 0.06
N ARG A 86 -17.35 7.90 -0.91
CA ARG A 86 -16.00 8.48 -0.95
C ARG A 86 -16.04 10.01 -0.93
N ASP A 87 -16.84 10.61 -1.80
CA ASP A 87 -16.94 12.06 -1.92
C ASP A 87 -17.50 12.70 -0.65
N GLN A 88 -18.49 12.09 -0.01
CA GLN A 88 -19.03 12.53 1.27
C GLN A 88 -17.97 12.46 2.39
N PHE A 89 -17.15 11.41 2.39
CA PHE A 89 -16.08 11.30 3.38
C PHE A 89 -15.03 12.39 3.18
N ILE A 90 -14.56 12.60 1.95
CA ILE A 90 -13.50 13.59 1.67
C ILE A 90 -13.98 15.03 1.89
N LYS A 91 -15.20 15.36 1.45
CA LYS A 91 -15.72 16.74 1.46
C LYS A 91 -16.36 17.14 2.78
N ASN A 92 -17.05 16.20 3.43
CA ASN A 92 -17.92 16.46 4.57
C ASN A 92 -17.53 15.69 5.84
N GLY A 93 -16.47 14.86 5.80
CA GLY A 93 -16.04 14.05 6.94
C GLY A 93 -17.03 12.91 7.29
N ILE A 94 -17.98 12.60 6.41
CA ILE A 94 -18.97 11.54 6.66
C ILE A 94 -18.33 10.19 6.35
N PHE A 95 -17.90 9.48 7.41
CA PHE A 95 -17.23 8.19 7.26
C PHE A 95 -18.20 7.13 6.73
N PRO A 96 -17.84 6.35 5.67
CA PRO A 96 -18.68 5.28 5.13
C PRO A 96 -19.08 4.25 6.18
N ASP A 97 -20.35 3.87 6.21
CA ASP A 97 -20.84 2.87 7.16
C ASP A 97 -20.31 1.47 6.86
N GLY A 98 -20.02 0.71 7.91
CA GLY A 98 -19.55 -0.67 7.79
C GLY A 98 -18.55 -1.09 8.86
N GLU A 99 -17.89 -2.24 8.61
CA GLU A 99 -16.94 -2.82 9.57
C GLU A 99 -15.70 -1.95 9.76
N VAL A 100 -15.18 -1.36 8.68
CA VAL A 100 -14.01 -0.48 8.75
C VAL A 100 -14.28 0.70 9.67
N LYS A 101 -15.49 1.32 9.59
CA LYS A 101 -15.92 2.38 10.52
C LYS A 101 -15.88 1.91 11.97
N ASN A 102 -16.42 0.71 12.24
CA ASN A 102 -16.45 0.16 13.59
C ASN A 102 -15.06 -0.10 14.17
N LEU A 103 -14.11 -0.52 13.34
CA LEU A 103 -12.72 -0.75 13.74
C LEU A 103 -11.95 0.56 13.94
N VAL A 104 -12.22 1.58 13.13
CA VAL A 104 -11.51 2.86 13.17
C VAL A 104 -11.96 3.72 14.36
N LYS A 105 -13.25 3.73 14.70
CA LYS A 105 -13.76 4.49 15.86
C LYS A 105 -13.13 4.08 17.20
N ASP A 106 -12.62 2.83 17.29
CA ASP A 106 -11.93 2.33 18.47
C ASP A 106 -10.45 2.80 18.54
N ILE A 107 -9.96 3.48 17.49
CA ILE A 107 -8.59 3.99 17.37
C ILE A 107 -8.57 5.51 17.63
N ILE A 108 -9.42 6.25 16.91
CA ILE A 108 -9.50 7.72 16.96
C ILE A 108 -10.94 8.19 16.71
N PRO A 109 -11.31 9.41 17.14
CA PRO A 109 -12.58 10.03 16.79
C PRO A 109 -12.71 10.21 15.27
N LEU A 110 -13.81 9.74 14.69
CA LEU A 110 -13.99 9.74 13.22
C LEU A 110 -13.99 11.14 12.60
N GLU A 111 -14.46 12.14 13.35
CA GLU A 111 -14.52 13.56 12.94
C GLU A 111 -13.13 14.22 12.82
N THR A 112 -12.09 13.59 13.37
CA THR A 112 -10.70 14.09 13.27
C THR A 112 -9.98 13.58 12.02
N ILE A 113 -10.59 12.63 11.31
CA ILE A 113 -9.97 11.97 10.16
C ILE A 113 -10.12 12.84 8.92
N SER A 114 -9.00 13.08 8.24
CA SER A 114 -8.96 13.81 6.97
C SER A 114 -8.03 13.13 5.96
N LEU A 115 -8.17 13.53 4.69
CA LEU A 115 -7.25 13.13 3.64
C LEU A 115 -5.88 13.78 3.89
N ILE A 116 -4.86 12.96 4.13
CA ILE A 116 -3.49 13.44 4.34
C ILE A 116 -2.73 13.55 3.01
N THR A 117 -2.79 12.52 2.19
CA THR A 117 -2.07 12.49 0.91
C THR A 117 -2.64 11.45 -0.03
N SER A 118 -2.31 11.58 -1.31
CA SER A 118 -2.57 10.56 -2.31
C SER A 118 -1.26 10.03 -2.90
N LEU A 119 -1.31 8.78 -3.36
CA LEU A 119 -0.22 8.11 -4.01
C LEU A 119 -0.73 7.40 -5.25
N LYS A 120 -0.13 7.70 -6.40
CA LYS A 120 -0.35 6.99 -7.65
C LYS A 120 0.73 5.93 -7.80
N THR A 121 0.33 4.70 -8.07
CA THR A 121 1.24 3.58 -8.38
C THR A 121 0.95 3.07 -9.78
N MET A 122 1.98 3.04 -10.62
CA MET A 122 1.99 2.21 -11.82
C MET A 122 2.56 0.85 -11.42
N ARG A 123 1.74 -0.20 -11.50
CA ARG A 123 2.04 -1.52 -10.97
C ARG A 123 2.04 -2.58 -12.07
N TYR A 124 3.11 -3.35 -12.13
CA TYR A 124 3.22 -4.56 -12.92
C TYR A 124 3.14 -5.77 -11.99
N GLU A 125 2.26 -6.72 -12.28
CA GLU A 125 2.05 -7.93 -11.49
C GLU A 125 2.21 -9.16 -12.36
N LYS A 126 2.97 -10.13 -11.89
CA LYS A 126 3.18 -11.41 -12.56
C LYS A 126 3.18 -12.55 -11.56
N ASN A 127 2.27 -13.51 -11.75
CA ASN A 127 2.35 -14.77 -11.03
C ASN A 127 3.51 -15.59 -11.58
N ILE A 128 4.44 -15.98 -10.73
CA ILE A 128 5.59 -16.82 -11.06
C ILE A 128 5.55 -18.01 -10.12
N GLU A 129 5.27 -19.21 -10.66
CA GLU A 129 5.09 -20.41 -9.88
C GLU A 129 4.08 -20.22 -8.72
N ASP A 130 4.56 -20.06 -7.50
CA ASP A 130 3.79 -20.00 -6.27
C ASP A 130 3.98 -18.67 -5.49
N TYR A 131 4.39 -17.61 -6.19
CA TYR A 131 4.47 -16.26 -5.64
C TYR A 131 4.05 -15.20 -6.66
N LEU A 132 3.62 -14.05 -6.15
CA LEU A 132 3.34 -12.87 -6.95
C LEU A 132 4.56 -11.95 -6.94
N PHE A 133 5.08 -11.67 -8.13
CA PHE A 133 6.10 -10.65 -8.37
C PHE A 133 5.42 -9.33 -8.69
N VAL A 134 5.72 -8.28 -7.92
CA VAL A 134 5.13 -6.96 -8.06
C VAL A 134 6.20 -5.91 -8.23
N LEU A 135 6.15 -5.17 -9.33
CA LEU A 135 7.07 -4.08 -9.62
C LEU A 135 6.32 -2.76 -9.69
N ASP A 136 6.63 -1.83 -8.79
CA ASP A 136 5.93 -0.57 -8.62
C ASP A 136 6.78 0.64 -8.96
N LYS A 137 6.20 1.58 -9.72
CA LYS A 137 6.61 2.98 -9.78
C LYS A 137 5.58 3.81 -9.01
N ASN A 138 6.01 4.54 -7.99
CA ASN A 138 5.15 5.34 -7.12
C ASN A 138 5.40 6.82 -7.33
N GLU A 139 4.31 7.59 -7.36
CA GLU A 139 4.33 9.05 -7.53
C GLU A 139 3.50 9.68 -6.40
N TYR A 140 4.09 10.53 -5.58
CA TYR A 140 3.42 11.23 -4.47
C TYR A 140 4.19 12.49 -4.07
N ASN A 141 3.49 13.58 -3.82
CA ASN A 141 4.04 14.85 -3.30
C ASN A 141 5.29 15.34 -4.04
N GLY A 142 5.34 15.18 -5.38
CA GLY A 142 6.49 15.54 -6.21
C GLY A 142 7.65 14.55 -6.18
N ILE A 143 7.52 13.44 -5.44
CA ILE A 143 8.52 12.37 -5.34
C ILE A 143 8.14 11.22 -6.27
N VAL A 144 9.14 10.64 -6.93
CA VAL A 144 9.04 9.38 -7.66
C VAL A 144 9.96 8.37 -7.02
N ASP A 145 9.44 7.20 -6.66
CA ASP A 145 10.25 6.09 -6.16
C ASP A 145 9.80 4.75 -6.76
N TYR A 146 10.64 3.73 -6.57
CA TYR A 146 10.45 2.42 -7.15
C TYR A 146 10.66 1.33 -6.10
N ASN A 147 9.86 0.25 -6.17
CA ASN A 147 10.06 -0.90 -5.30
C ASN A 147 9.70 -2.21 -6.00
N LEU A 148 10.33 -3.28 -5.53
CA LEU A 148 9.96 -4.66 -5.77
C LEU A 148 9.25 -5.20 -4.53
N GLU A 149 8.14 -5.91 -4.73
CA GLU A 149 7.44 -6.69 -3.70
C GLU A 149 7.35 -8.14 -4.16
N ILE A 150 7.51 -9.06 -3.24
CA ILE A 150 7.22 -10.48 -3.42
C ILE A 150 6.17 -10.87 -2.41
N GLU A 151 5.04 -11.39 -2.88
CA GLU A 151 3.93 -11.88 -2.07
C GLU A 151 3.85 -13.40 -2.21
N SER A 152 3.72 -14.13 -1.11
CA SER A 152 3.63 -15.59 -1.10
C SER A 152 2.81 -16.11 0.08
N ASP A 153 2.78 -17.43 0.26
CA ASP A 153 2.08 -18.12 1.34
C ASP A 153 2.74 -17.97 2.71
N SER A 154 4.00 -17.50 2.78
CA SER A 154 4.69 -17.28 4.04
C SER A 154 5.72 -16.14 3.95
N LYS A 155 5.95 -15.49 5.08
CA LYS A 155 6.93 -14.39 5.20
C LYS A 155 8.35 -14.86 4.86
N GLN A 156 8.74 -16.04 5.34
CA GLN A 156 10.09 -16.57 5.09
C GLN A 156 10.32 -16.80 3.59
N LYS A 157 9.35 -17.39 2.90
CA LYS A 157 9.41 -17.63 1.47
C LYS A 157 9.52 -16.33 0.67
N SER A 158 8.69 -15.33 1.00
CA SER A 158 8.78 -14.00 0.36
C SER A 158 10.16 -13.38 0.54
N VAL A 159 10.75 -13.49 1.75
CA VAL A 159 12.09 -12.99 2.05
C VAL A 159 13.17 -13.76 1.28
N ASP A 160 13.07 -15.07 1.20
CA ASP A 160 14.07 -15.89 0.50
C ASP A 160 14.06 -15.63 -1.02
N ILE A 161 12.86 -15.45 -1.60
CA ILE A 161 12.71 -15.13 -3.01
C ILE A 161 13.25 -13.73 -3.31
N ILE A 162 12.88 -12.70 -2.52
CA ILE A 162 13.34 -11.35 -2.78
C ILE A 162 14.86 -11.21 -2.64
N LYS A 163 15.49 -11.95 -1.73
CA LYS A 163 16.95 -12.00 -1.57
C LYS A 163 17.65 -12.55 -2.81
N LYS A 164 17.06 -13.52 -3.54
CA LYS A 164 17.59 -13.99 -4.83
C LYS A 164 17.60 -12.87 -5.85
N TYR A 165 16.46 -12.15 -6.03
CA TYR A 165 16.42 -10.97 -6.91
C TYR A 165 17.43 -9.90 -6.48
N CYS A 166 17.58 -9.65 -5.18
CA CYS A 166 18.56 -8.70 -4.68
C CYS A 166 19.99 -9.05 -5.10
N LYS A 167 20.35 -10.32 -5.02
CA LYS A 167 21.67 -10.80 -5.46
C LYS A 167 21.84 -10.68 -6.98
N ASP A 168 20.86 -11.09 -7.77
CA ASP A 168 20.94 -11.15 -9.23
C ASP A 168 20.95 -9.76 -9.88
N TYR A 169 20.33 -8.76 -9.22
CA TYR A 169 20.19 -7.39 -9.75
C TYR A 169 20.98 -6.34 -8.96
N ASP A 170 21.91 -6.76 -8.09
CA ASP A 170 22.73 -5.87 -7.25
C ASP A 170 21.89 -4.87 -6.45
N ILE A 171 20.89 -5.40 -5.74
CA ILE A 171 19.98 -4.62 -4.90
C ILE A 171 20.34 -4.87 -3.43
N GLN A 172 20.53 -3.79 -2.67
CA GLN A 172 20.78 -3.91 -1.24
C GLN A 172 19.49 -4.29 -0.51
N TYR A 173 19.44 -5.50 0.06
CA TYR A 173 18.33 -5.91 0.91
C TYR A 173 18.37 -5.22 2.28
N SER A 174 17.22 -4.74 2.74
CA SER A 174 17.06 -4.18 4.08
C SER A 174 15.71 -4.56 4.66
N GLU A 175 15.70 -5.08 5.86
CA GLU A 175 14.45 -5.34 6.61
C GLU A 175 13.77 -4.05 7.10
N LYS A 176 14.51 -2.93 7.13
CA LYS A 176 14.01 -1.61 7.57
C LYS A 176 13.27 -0.85 6.46
N TYR A 177 12.50 -1.58 5.66
CA TYR A 177 11.72 -0.99 4.59
C TYR A 177 10.55 -0.16 5.15
N LYS A 178 10.40 1.08 4.68
CA LYS A 178 9.21 1.89 4.95
C LYS A 178 8.18 1.64 3.84
N GLY A 179 7.01 1.12 4.19
CA GLY A 179 5.90 0.92 3.25
C GLY A 179 5.48 2.19 2.51
N LYS A 180 4.85 2.05 1.35
CA LYS A 180 4.44 3.16 0.45
C LYS A 180 3.64 4.25 1.17
N SER A 181 2.61 3.85 1.93
CA SER A 181 1.78 4.78 2.70
C SER A 181 2.61 5.62 3.67
N ARG A 182 3.52 4.96 4.39
CA ARG A 182 4.39 5.66 5.36
C ARG A 182 5.34 6.63 4.66
N ARG A 183 5.91 6.26 3.50
CA ARG A 183 6.77 7.18 2.72
C ARG A 183 5.98 8.40 2.25
N ALA A 184 4.78 8.21 1.70
CA ALA A 184 3.93 9.29 1.22
C ALA A 184 3.51 10.24 2.35
N ILE A 185 3.10 9.72 3.52
CA ILE A 185 2.71 10.54 4.67
C ILE A 185 3.93 11.29 5.25
N LEU A 186 5.08 10.62 5.41
CA LEU A 186 6.30 11.23 5.93
C LEU A 186 6.83 12.36 5.04
N SER A 187 6.61 12.30 3.74
CA SER A 187 7.04 13.36 2.82
C SER A 187 6.32 14.69 3.04
N ILE A 188 5.16 14.68 3.72
CA ILE A 188 4.41 15.90 4.11
C ILE A 188 4.63 16.24 5.59
N LYS A 189 4.47 15.25 6.47
CA LYS A 189 4.42 15.46 7.92
C LYS A 189 5.81 15.45 8.57
N GLY A 190 6.88 15.19 7.80
CA GLY A 190 8.23 15.04 8.35
C GLY A 190 8.43 13.70 9.08
N ASN A 191 9.44 13.63 9.95
CA ASN A 191 9.72 12.42 10.71
C ASN A 191 8.66 12.22 11.81
N LEU A 192 7.93 11.12 11.73
CA LEU A 192 6.97 10.63 12.73
C LEU A 192 7.65 9.68 13.70
#